data_b771d15c751233e4e60071c0277ac83c
#
_entry.id   b771d15c751233e4e60071c0277ac83c
#
_cell.length_a   1.000
_cell.length_b   1.000
_cell.length_c   1.000
_cell.angle_alpha   90.00
_cell.angle_beta   90.00
_cell.angle_gamma   90.00
#
_symmetry.space_group_name_H-M   'P 1'
#
loop_
_entity.id
_entity.type
_entity.pdbx_description
1 polymer ?
#
loop_
_entity_poly.entity_id
_entity_poly.type
_entity_poly.pdbx_seq_one_letter_code
_entity_poly.pdbx_strand_id
1 'polypeptide(L)'
;TIIISPLLALMRNQVAAAERLGITAETLNSTNREEWQRISDKLLRGGVDCLLISPERLANQDFLETANTPVLGTTATANNRVVEDIRQQLGDIVIQRGTLARESLALDALVLGEQSSRLAWLATVIPQFSKSGIVYTLTTRDAELVAEWLRTNGISAFAYYSGVTCEGAEDSNTAREYLEQALLANKIKVLVATTALGMGFDKPDLGFVIHYQMPGSIVGYYQQVGRAGRAIDSAVGILLCGGEDRAIHKFFRESAFPAEAQIHEILNVLSENDGLTLRGIEQRTNLRYGQIEKALKLLVAENPSPVVYTEKLWRRTIVSFSPDHERINHLMNQRKNELADVESYITTKECKMQFLRRALDEPS
;
A
#
# COMPACT_ATOMS: atom_id res chain seq x y z
N THR A 1 -3.92 -22.95 -12.99
CA THR A 1 -3.74 -21.46 -13.09
C THR A 1 -2.74 -21.01 -12.06
N ILE A 2 -1.85 -20.07 -12.44
CA ILE A 2 -0.93 -19.40 -11.50
C ILE A 2 -1.39 -17.95 -11.33
N ILE A 3 -1.51 -17.49 -10.09
CA ILE A 3 -1.84 -16.11 -9.74
C ILE A 3 -0.66 -15.52 -8.97
N ILE A 4 -0.14 -14.39 -9.48
CA ILE A 4 0.93 -13.64 -8.83
C ILE A 4 0.30 -12.51 -8.03
N SER A 5 0.51 -12.51 -6.72
CA SER A 5 -0.05 -11.51 -5.82
C SER A 5 1.00 -11.00 -4.84
N PRO A 6 1.22 -9.68 -4.72
CA PRO A 6 2.25 -9.14 -3.83
C PRO A 6 1.81 -9.10 -2.36
N LEU A 7 0.56 -9.46 -2.05
CA LEU A 7 -0.02 -9.24 -0.73
C LEU A 7 -0.59 -10.53 -0.15
N LEU A 8 -0.07 -10.95 1.00
CA LEU A 8 -0.51 -12.14 1.71
C LEU A 8 -2.00 -12.09 2.08
N ALA A 9 -2.52 -10.93 2.51
CA ALA A 9 -3.94 -10.76 2.82
C ALA A 9 -4.82 -10.98 1.60
N LEU A 10 -4.41 -10.48 0.42
CA LEU A 10 -5.12 -10.70 -0.84
C LEU A 10 -5.10 -12.19 -1.23
N MET A 11 -3.94 -12.85 -1.09
CA MET A 11 -3.82 -14.29 -1.38
C MET A 11 -4.77 -15.11 -0.49
N ARG A 12 -4.84 -14.83 0.81
CA ARG A 12 -5.79 -15.49 1.73
C ARG A 12 -7.25 -15.32 1.29
N ASN A 13 -7.64 -14.09 0.95
CA ASN A 13 -8.99 -13.80 0.47
C ASN A 13 -9.32 -14.51 -0.85
N GLN A 14 -8.34 -14.61 -1.75
CA GLN A 14 -8.49 -15.32 -3.03
C GLN A 14 -8.61 -16.83 -2.82
N VAL A 15 -7.84 -17.43 -1.90
CA VAL A 15 -7.98 -18.85 -1.52
C VAL A 15 -9.37 -19.11 -0.95
N ALA A 16 -9.82 -18.32 0.01
CA ALA A 16 -11.15 -18.46 0.60
C ALA A 16 -12.29 -18.26 -0.43
N ALA A 17 -12.08 -17.41 -1.44
CA ALA A 17 -13.03 -17.25 -2.55
C ALA A 17 -13.03 -18.46 -3.48
N ALA A 18 -11.86 -19.01 -3.80
CA ALA A 18 -11.71 -20.22 -4.62
C ALA A 18 -12.38 -21.44 -3.96
N GLU A 19 -12.16 -21.65 -2.66
CA GLU A 19 -12.78 -22.73 -1.89
C GLU A 19 -14.31 -22.67 -1.94
N ARG A 20 -14.89 -21.47 -1.84
CA ARG A 20 -16.35 -21.29 -1.97
C ARG A 20 -16.91 -21.69 -3.34
N LEU A 21 -16.07 -21.65 -4.35
CA LEU A 21 -16.38 -22.05 -5.72
C LEU A 21 -16.02 -23.53 -6.02
N GLY A 22 -15.52 -24.27 -5.03
CA GLY A 22 -15.06 -25.64 -5.19
C GLY A 22 -13.74 -25.78 -5.95
N ILE A 23 -12.95 -24.68 -6.04
CA ILE A 23 -11.64 -24.65 -6.70
C ILE A 23 -10.57 -24.91 -5.65
N THR A 24 -9.71 -25.91 -5.89
CA THR A 24 -8.58 -26.20 -5.00
C THR A 24 -7.46 -25.18 -5.20
N ALA A 25 -7.32 -24.24 -4.28
CA ALA A 25 -6.28 -23.21 -4.32
C ALA A 25 -5.25 -23.41 -3.20
N GLU A 26 -3.97 -23.19 -3.54
CA GLU A 26 -2.85 -23.25 -2.59
C GLU A 26 -1.99 -21.99 -2.73
N THR A 27 -1.19 -21.68 -1.69
CA THR A 27 -0.29 -20.51 -1.71
C THR A 27 1.16 -20.93 -1.47
N LEU A 28 2.09 -20.29 -2.20
CA LEU A 28 3.52 -20.37 -1.92
C LEU A 28 4.06 -18.96 -1.62
N ASN A 29 4.37 -18.70 -0.36
CA ASN A 29 4.87 -17.42 0.10
C ASN A 29 5.92 -17.58 1.23
N SER A 30 6.46 -16.49 1.76
CA SER A 30 7.51 -16.54 2.77
C SER A 30 7.05 -17.03 4.14
N THR A 31 5.75 -17.02 4.42
CA THR A 31 5.20 -17.40 5.75
C THR A 31 4.86 -18.88 5.88
N ASN A 32 4.77 -19.62 4.76
CA ASN A 32 4.43 -21.06 4.75
C ASN A 32 5.51 -21.95 4.14
N ARG A 33 6.79 -21.61 4.38
CA ARG A 33 7.93 -22.34 3.79
C ARG A 33 7.94 -23.85 4.10
N GLU A 34 7.47 -24.22 5.25
CA GLU A 34 7.40 -25.63 5.72
C GLU A 34 6.44 -26.48 4.87
N GLU A 35 5.44 -25.86 4.25
CA GLU A 35 4.46 -26.54 3.42
C GLU A 35 4.84 -26.64 1.93
N TRP A 36 5.90 -25.98 1.50
CA TRP A 36 6.24 -25.87 0.09
C TRP A 36 6.41 -27.21 -0.61
N GLN A 37 7.10 -28.16 0.04
CA GLN A 37 7.29 -29.50 -0.52
C GLN A 37 5.95 -30.21 -0.70
N ARG A 38 5.09 -30.20 0.30
CA ARG A 38 3.73 -30.78 0.25
C ARG A 38 2.89 -30.19 -0.89
N ILE A 39 2.92 -28.86 -1.04
CA ILE A 39 2.18 -28.15 -2.07
C ILE A 39 2.73 -28.49 -3.47
N SER A 40 4.06 -28.54 -3.62
CA SER A 40 4.71 -28.93 -4.87
C SER A 40 4.34 -30.35 -5.29
N ASP A 41 4.36 -31.32 -4.36
CA ASP A 41 3.96 -32.70 -4.63
C ASP A 41 2.47 -32.80 -5.01
N LYS A 42 1.61 -32.01 -4.37
CA LYS A 42 0.19 -31.93 -4.70
C LYS A 42 -0.05 -31.33 -6.09
N LEU A 43 0.73 -30.29 -6.46
CA LEU A 43 0.70 -29.65 -7.78
C LEU A 43 1.09 -30.64 -8.88
N LEU A 44 2.20 -31.36 -8.70
CA LEU A 44 2.69 -32.37 -9.65
C LEU A 44 1.69 -33.50 -9.89
N ARG A 45 0.86 -33.84 -8.90
CA ARG A 45 -0.22 -34.85 -9.01
C ARG A 45 -1.52 -34.29 -9.60
N GLY A 46 -1.53 -33.01 -10.02
CA GLY A 46 -2.73 -32.36 -10.55
C GLY A 46 -3.80 -32.06 -9.50
N GLY A 47 -3.45 -32.04 -8.22
CA GLY A 47 -4.38 -31.80 -7.11
C GLY A 47 -4.54 -30.31 -6.75
N VAL A 48 -4.07 -29.38 -7.59
CA VAL A 48 -4.17 -27.93 -7.38
C VAL A 48 -4.67 -27.27 -8.68
N ASP A 49 -5.81 -26.62 -8.62
CA ASP A 49 -6.40 -25.92 -9.75
C ASP A 49 -5.80 -24.50 -9.90
N CYS A 50 -5.49 -23.87 -8.76
CA CYS A 50 -5.00 -22.52 -8.69
C CYS A 50 -3.85 -22.40 -7.67
N LEU A 51 -2.68 -21.94 -8.13
CA LEU A 51 -1.52 -21.67 -7.29
C LEU A 51 -1.30 -20.17 -7.18
N LEU A 52 -1.33 -19.64 -5.94
CA LEU A 52 -1.01 -18.24 -5.67
C LEU A 52 0.44 -18.12 -5.19
N ILE A 53 1.19 -17.24 -5.81
CA ILE A 53 2.62 -17.02 -5.49
C ILE A 53 2.92 -15.55 -5.27
N SER A 54 3.93 -15.28 -4.45
CA SER A 54 4.44 -13.92 -4.29
C SER A 54 5.38 -13.54 -5.47
N PRO A 55 5.50 -12.23 -5.81
CA PRO A 55 6.34 -11.77 -6.93
C PRO A 55 7.81 -12.17 -6.82
N GLU A 56 8.33 -12.31 -5.60
CA GLU A 56 9.72 -12.71 -5.36
C GLU A 56 10.02 -14.12 -5.90
N ARG A 57 8.98 -14.92 -6.13
CA ARG A 57 9.10 -16.25 -6.74
C ARG A 57 9.42 -16.20 -8.23
N LEU A 58 9.03 -15.12 -8.91
CA LEU A 58 9.36 -14.91 -10.31
C LEU A 58 10.85 -14.63 -10.54
N ALA A 59 11.58 -14.23 -9.51
CA ALA A 59 13.03 -14.06 -9.61
C ALA A 59 13.81 -15.40 -9.68
N ASN A 60 13.14 -16.54 -9.47
CA ASN A 60 13.74 -17.85 -9.65
C ASN A 60 13.65 -18.26 -11.13
N GLN A 61 14.78 -18.34 -11.80
CA GLN A 61 14.88 -18.69 -13.23
C GLN A 61 14.28 -20.06 -13.55
N ASP A 62 14.44 -21.05 -12.67
CA ASP A 62 13.89 -22.39 -12.85
C ASP A 62 12.35 -22.38 -12.92
N PHE A 63 11.71 -21.38 -12.31
CA PHE A 63 10.26 -21.20 -12.34
C PHE A 63 9.79 -20.52 -13.63
N LEU A 64 10.59 -19.62 -14.20
CA LEU A 64 10.28 -18.87 -15.44
C LEU A 64 10.44 -19.72 -16.70
N GLU A 65 11.38 -20.64 -16.74
CA GLU A 65 11.64 -21.50 -17.91
C GLU A 65 10.48 -22.50 -18.20
N THR A 66 9.59 -22.70 -17.25
CA THR A 66 8.40 -23.59 -17.41
C THR A 66 7.21 -22.87 -18.08
N ALA A 67 7.29 -21.58 -18.38
CA ALA A 67 6.10 -20.78 -18.65
C ALA A 67 6.03 -20.19 -20.07
N ASN A 68 5.75 -21.04 -21.05
CA ASN A 68 5.02 -20.59 -22.24
C ASN A 68 3.52 -20.44 -21.91
N THR A 69 3.21 -19.74 -20.80
CA THR A 69 1.88 -19.64 -20.21
C THR A 69 1.30 -18.27 -20.50
N PRO A 70 0.06 -18.14 -21.01
CA PRO A 70 -0.59 -16.85 -21.18
C PRO A 70 -0.64 -16.07 -19.86
N VAL A 71 -0.26 -14.79 -19.90
CA VAL A 71 -0.24 -13.90 -18.73
C VAL A 71 -1.45 -12.95 -18.77
N LEU A 72 -2.25 -12.95 -17.73
CA LEU A 72 -3.32 -11.96 -17.52
C LEU A 72 -2.90 -11.02 -16.39
N GLY A 73 -2.67 -9.75 -16.71
CA GLY A 73 -2.46 -8.68 -15.74
C GLY A 73 -3.78 -7.99 -15.40
N THR A 74 -4.10 -7.86 -14.11
CA THR A 74 -5.30 -7.14 -13.65
C THR A 74 -4.92 -6.00 -12.72
N THR A 75 -5.50 -4.83 -12.96
CA THR A 75 -5.33 -3.65 -12.11
C THR A 75 -6.59 -2.80 -12.12
N ALA A 76 -6.87 -2.13 -11.00
CA ALA A 76 -8.00 -1.19 -10.92
C ALA A 76 -7.66 0.20 -11.51
N THR A 77 -6.39 0.53 -11.76
CA THR A 77 -5.93 1.89 -12.06
C THR A 77 -4.78 1.88 -13.08
N ALA A 78 -4.93 1.15 -14.18
CA ALA A 78 -3.98 1.22 -15.28
C ALA A 78 -4.19 2.50 -16.11
N ASN A 79 -3.52 3.59 -15.72
CA ASN A 79 -3.41 4.76 -16.57
C ASN A 79 -2.49 4.48 -17.78
N ASN A 80 -2.46 5.40 -18.75
CA ASN A 80 -1.68 5.19 -19.99
C ASN A 80 -0.20 4.94 -19.73
N ARG A 81 0.37 5.58 -18.70
CA ARG A 81 1.76 5.38 -18.32
C ARG A 81 2.02 3.93 -17.87
N VAL A 82 1.18 3.41 -16.95
CA VAL A 82 1.31 2.01 -16.48
C VAL A 82 1.18 1.03 -17.64
N VAL A 83 0.27 1.31 -18.57
CA VAL A 83 0.11 0.49 -19.79
C VAL A 83 1.36 0.51 -20.64
N GLU A 84 1.98 1.67 -20.81
CA GLU A 84 3.22 1.79 -21.58
C GLU A 84 4.41 1.08 -20.93
N ASP A 85 4.55 1.22 -19.60
CA ASP A 85 5.56 0.48 -18.82
C ASP A 85 5.38 -1.05 -18.98
N ILE A 86 4.14 -1.55 -18.96
CA ILE A 86 3.84 -2.96 -19.18
C ILE A 86 4.19 -3.40 -20.60
N ARG A 87 3.86 -2.59 -21.63
CA ARG A 87 4.23 -2.89 -23.02
C ARG A 87 5.73 -2.99 -23.22
N GLN A 88 6.49 -2.10 -22.61
CA GLN A 88 7.95 -2.15 -22.66
C GLN A 88 8.54 -3.41 -22.05
N GLN A 89 7.89 -3.98 -21.04
CA GLN A 89 8.37 -5.19 -20.36
C GLN A 89 7.87 -6.50 -21.00
N LEU A 90 6.62 -6.53 -21.45
CA LEU A 90 5.95 -7.76 -21.90
C LEU A 90 5.75 -7.81 -23.43
N GLY A 91 6.07 -6.73 -24.17
CA GLY A 91 5.82 -6.64 -25.60
C GLY A 91 4.36 -6.36 -25.94
N ASP A 92 3.87 -6.93 -27.03
CA ASP A 92 2.49 -6.73 -27.48
C ASP A 92 1.48 -7.36 -26.51
N ILE A 93 0.57 -6.53 -25.98
CA ILE A 93 -0.47 -6.94 -25.05
C ILE A 93 -1.85 -6.51 -25.56
N VAL A 94 -2.85 -7.34 -25.31
CA VAL A 94 -4.27 -6.97 -25.50
C VAL A 94 -4.73 -6.26 -24.24
N ILE A 95 -5.29 -5.05 -24.39
CA ILE A 95 -5.77 -4.23 -23.29
C ILE A 95 -7.29 -4.21 -23.29
N GLN A 96 -7.91 -4.59 -22.18
CA GLN A 96 -9.32 -4.45 -21.97
C GLN A 96 -9.56 -3.55 -20.77
N ARG A 97 -10.25 -2.41 -20.98
CA ARG A 97 -10.59 -1.45 -19.91
C ARG A 97 -12.10 -1.47 -19.67
N GLY A 98 -12.48 -1.58 -18.40
CA GLY A 98 -13.85 -1.33 -17.94
C GLY A 98 -14.01 0.11 -17.48
N THR A 99 -15.25 0.49 -17.19
CA THR A 99 -15.53 1.82 -16.62
C THR A 99 -15.04 1.93 -15.18
N LEU A 100 -14.46 3.09 -14.85
CA LEU A 100 -14.10 3.47 -13.49
C LEU A 100 -15.29 4.07 -12.72
N ALA A 101 -16.33 4.50 -13.42
CA ALA A 101 -17.53 5.06 -12.80
C ALA A 101 -18.26 4.01 -11.96
N ARG A 102 -18.67 4.41 -10.76
CA ARG A 102 -19.57 3.64 -9.90
C ARG A 102 -20.76 4.47 -9.52
N GLU A 103 -21.94 4.02 -9.92
CA GLU A 103 -23.20 4.70 -9.61
C GLU A 103 -23.50 4.74 -8.12
N SER A 104 -23.05 3.70 -7.38
CA SER A 104 -23.23 3.59 -5.94
C SER A 104 -22.33 4.52 -5.11
N LEU A 105 -21.33 5.21 -5.71
CA LEU A 105 -20.32 5.96 -4.99
C LEU A 105 -20.43 7.46 -5.25
N ALA A 106 -20.95 8.21 -4.28
CA ALA A 106 -20.91 9.67 -4.29
C ALA A 106 -19.57 10.18 -3.73
N LEU A 107 -18.99 11.19 -4.39
CA LEU A 107 -17.68 11.75 -4.02
C LEU A 107 -17.79 13.23 -3.71
N ASP A 108 -17.11 13.67 -2.65
CA ASP A 108 -16.98 15.09 -2.30
C ASP A 108 -15.61 15.42 -1.71
N ALA A 109 -15.28 16.70 -1.64
CA ALA A 109 -14.07 17.21 -1.03
C ALA A 109 -14.34 18.51 -0.25
N LEU A 110 -13.90 18.55 1.00
CA LEU A 110 -14.15 19.66 1.92
C LEU A 110 -12.81 20.21 2.43
N VAL A 111 -12.64 21.52 2.33
CA VAL A 111 -11.48 22.20 2.90
C VAL A 111 -11.80 22.64 4.33
N LEU A 112 -11.25 21.94 5.31
CA LEU A 112 -11.38 22.20 6.73
C LEU A 112 -9.96 22.38 7.31
N GLY A 113 -9.44 23.62 7.24
CA GLY A 113 -8.04 23.94 7.55
C GLY A 113 -7.60 23.54 8.96
N GLU A 114 -8.49 23.74 9.94
CA GLU A 114 -8.20 23.43 11.35
C GLU A 114 -8.43 21.95 11.68
N GLN A 115 -7.50 21.37 12.43
CA GLN A 115 -7.63 19.98 12.92
C GLN A 115 -8.90 19.78 13.77
N SER A 116 -9.20 20.75 14.65
CA SER A 116 -10.40 20.72 15.49
C SER A 116 -11.70 20.67 14.68
N SER A 117 -11.74 21.42 13.57
CA SER A 117 -12.92 21.44 12.68
C SER A 117 -13.13 20.08 12.00
N ARG A 118 -12.04 19.42 11.54
CA ARG A 118 -12.13 18.08 10.96
C ARG A 118 -12.56 17.03 11.98
N LEU A 119 -12.01 17.10 13.21
CA LEU A 119 -12.38 16.19 14.30
C LEU A 119 -13.86 16.37 14.68
N ALA A 120 -14.34 17.60 14.84
CA ALA A 120 -15.75 17.88 15.12
C ALA A 120 -16.66 17.41 13.99
N TRP A 121 -16.25 17.62 12.74
CA TRP A 121 -16.99 17.17 11.57
C TRP A 121 -17.11 15.64 11.54
N LEU A 122 -16.02 14.90 11.78
CA LEU A 122 -16.05 13.42 11.84
C LEU A 122 -17.02 12.92 12.93
N ALA A 123 -16.95 13.47 14.15
CA ALA A 123 -17.80 13.06 15.24
C ALA A 123 -19.30 13.34 14.98
N THR A 124 -19.60 14.38 14.20
CA THR A 124 -20.97 14.76 13.83
C THR A 124 -21.52 13.94 12.67
N VAL A 125 -20.70 13.66 11.66
CA VAL A 125 -21.18 13.08 10.40
C VAL A 125 -21.14 11.55 10.40
N ILE A 126 -20.11 10.92 11.00
CA ILE A 126 -19.99 9.46 11.02
C ILE A 126 -21.22 8.75 11.63
N PRO A 127 -21.84 9.22 12.72
CA PRO A 127 -23.05 8.59 13.24
C PRO A 127 -24.24 8.59 12.26
N GLN A 128 -24.29 9.50 11.31
CA GLN A 128 -25.37 9.60 10.32
C GLN A 128 -25.30 8.51 9.26
N PHE A 129 -24.13 7.90 9.04
CA PHE A 129 -24.00 6.78 8.11
C PHE A 129 -24.56 5.50 8.76
N SER A 130 -25.41 4.78 8.06
CA SER A 130 -25.99 3.51 8.55
C SER A 130 -24.95 2.37 8.61
N LYS A 131 -23.98 2.37 7.69
CA LYS A 131 -22.96 1.33 7.53
C LYS A 131 -21.64 1.70 8.20
N SER A 132 -20.76 0.72 8.34
CA SER A 132 -19.37 0.93 8.78
C SER A 132 -18.51 1.51 7.65
N GLY A 133 -17.36 2.09 8.02
CA GLY A 133 -16.46 2.72 7.06
C GLY A 133 -15.00 2.76 7.51
N ILE A 134 -14.21 3.41 6.68
CA ILE A 134 -12.77 3.63 6.89
C ILE A 134 -12.49 5.12 6.89
N VAL A 135 -11.66 5.58 7.83
CA VAL A 135 -11.07 6.92 7.82
C VAL A 135 -9.57 6.78 7.56
N TYR A 136 -9.08 7.28 6.43
CA TYR A 136 -7.66 7.25 6.08
C TYR A 136 -6.92 8.47 6.65
N THR A 137 -5.76 8.22 7.23
CA THR A 137 -4.84 9.24 7.76
C THR A 137 -3.44 9.04 7.16
N LEU A 138 -2.65 10.11 7.12
CA LEU A 138 -1.28 10.06 6.59
C LEU A 138 -0.28 9.46 7.59
N THR A 139 -0.53 9.61 8.88
CA THR A 139 0.41 9.19 9.93
C THR A 139 -0.25 8.27 10.96
N THR A 140 0.55 7.44 11.61
CA THR A 140 0.09 6.59 12.72
C THR A 140 -0.38 7.41 13.91
N ARG A 141 0.25 8.55 14.16
CA ARG A 141 -0.16 9.50 15.22
C ARG A 141 -1.57 10.01 14.97
N ASP A 142 -1.89 10.40 13.73
CA ASP A 142 -3.22 10.89 13.38
C ASP A 142 -4.25 9.75 13.41
N ALA A 143 -3.85 8.52 13.07
CA ALA A 143 -4.73 7.36 13.20
C ALA A 143 -5.16 7.13 14.65
N GLU A 144 -4.22 7.18 15.60
CA GLU A 144 -4.53 7.08 17.03
C GLU A 144 -5.38 8.25 17.53
N LEU A 145 -4.98 9.48 17.18
CA LEU A 145 -5.71 10.69 17.61
C LEU A 145 -7.17 10.66 17.16
N VAL A 146 -7.41 10.37 15.88
CA VAL A 146 -8.77 10.35 15.32
C VAL A 146 -9.57 9.18 15.90
N ALA A 147 -8.97 8.01 16.07
CA ALA A 147 -9.66 6.86 16.67
C ALA A 147 -10.05 7.13 18.13
N GLU A 148 -9.16 7.72 18.92
CA GLU A 148 -9.42 8.10 20.31
C GLU A 148 -10.51 9.16 20.40
N TRP A 149 -10.43 10.20 19.57
CA TRP A 149 -11.47 11.24 19.50
C TRP A 149 -12.85 10.67 19.18
N LEU A 150 -12.94 9.78 18.20
CA LEU A 150 -14.20 9.14 17.83
C LEU A 150 -14.76 8.29 18.99
N ARG A 151 -13.91 7.51 19.69
CA ARG A 151 -14.33 6.73 20.88
C ARG A 151 -14.82 7.62 21.99
N THR A 152 -14.16 8.74 22.27
CA THR A 152 -14.58 9.72 23.28
C THR A 152 -15.97 10.30 22.97
N ASN A 153 -16.34 10.35 21.68
CA ASN A 153 -17.65 10.79 21.21
C ASN A 153 -18.64 9.61 21.02
N GLY A 154 -18.39 8.44 21.62
CA GLY A 154 -19.30 7.30 21.61
C GLY A 154 -19.33 6.49 20.31
N ILE A 155 -18.37 6.70 19.40
CA ILE A 155 -18.26 6.00 18.12
C ILE A 155 -17.25 4.86 18.25
N SER A 156 -17.66 3.61 17.98
CA SER A 156 -16.73 2.46 17.97
C SER A 156 -15.71 2.59 16.87
N ALA A 157 -14.49 3.07 17.19
CA ALA A 157 -13.42 3.34 16.26
C ALA A 157 -12.08 2.80 16.77
N PHE A 158 -11.26 2.24 15.86
CA PHE A 158 -9.96 1.68 16.18
C PHE A 158 -8.92 2.12 15.17
N ALA A 159 -7.71 2.41 15.66
CA ALA A 159 -6.58 2.71 14.80
C ALA A 159 -6.06 1.44 14.12
N TYR A 160 -5.59 1.58 12.86
CA TYR A 160 -5.05 0.47 12.07
C TYR A 160 -3.81 0.91 11.29
N TYR A 161 -2.65 0.32 11.62
CA TYR A 161 -1.36 0.59 10.96
C TYR A 161 -0.40 -0.60 11.15
N SER A 162 0.76 -0.60 10.50
CA SER A 162 1.66 -1.75 10.44
C SER A 162 2.21 -2.22 11.79
N GLY A 163 2.26 -1.36 12.79
CA GLY A 163 2.73 -1.68 14.15
C GLY A 163 1.63 -1.65 15.21
N VAL A 164 0.34 -1.70 14.79
CA VAL A 164 -0.78 -1.64 15.73
C VAL A 164 -0.78 -2.86 16.67
N THR A 165 -1.16 -2.63 17.92
CA THR A 165 -1.40 -3.66 18.92
C THR A 165 -2.83 -3.53 19.45
N CYS A 166 -3.44 -4.63 19.84
CA CYS A 166 -4.71 -4.64 20.53
C CYS A 166 -4.69 -5.69 21.65
N GLU A 167 -5.57 -5.54 22.60
CA GLU A 167 -5.69 -6.48 23.72
C GLU A 167 -6.03 -7.89 23.21
N GLY A 168 -5.25 -8.88 23.66
CA GLY A 168 -5.41 -10.27 23.26
C GLY A 168 -4.68 -10.67 21.97
N ALA A 169 -3.98 -9.75 21.30
CA ALA A 169 -3.16 -10.09 20.13
C ALA A 169 -1.68 -10.27 20.53
N GLU A 170 -1.08 -11.35 20.06
CA GLU A 170 0.32 -11.68 20.33
C GLU A 170 1.29 -10.78 19.56
N ASP A 171 0.91 -10.35 18.36
CA ASP A 171 1.69 -9.50 17.49
C ASP A 171 0.81 -8.54 16.66
N SER A 172 1.46 -7.66 15.91
CA SER A 172 0.79 -6.68 15.06
C SER A 172 0.02 -7.33 13.88
N ASN A 173 0.39 -8.50 13.41
CA ASN A 173 -0.34 -9.19 12.34
C ASN A 173 -1.67 -9.71 12.88
N THR A 174 -1.63 -10.39 14.03
CA THR A 174 -2.81 -10.89 14.74
C THR A 174 -3.76 -9.74 15.12
N ALA A 175 -3.21 -8.61 15.59
CA ALA A 175 -4.00 -7.42 15.90
C ALA A 175 -4.73 -6.89 14.66
N ARG A 176 -4.04 -6.79 13.51
CA ARG A 176 -4.64 -6.34 12.25
C ARG A 176 -5.73 -7.27 11.75
N GLU A 177 -5.48 -8.58 11.78
CA GLU A 177 -6.48 -9.58 11.39
C GLU A 177 -7.74 -9.51 12.26
N TYR A 178 -7.58 -9.35 13.57
CA TYR A 178 -8.70 -9.16 14.49
C TYR A 178 -9.53 -7.93 14.13
N LEU A 179 -8.88 -6.78 13.88
CA LEU A 179 -9.56 -5.53 13.53
C LEU A 179 -10.26 -5.62 12.16
N GLU A 180 -9.64 -6.27 11.17
CA GLU A 180 -10.25 -6.53 9.87
C GLU A 180 -11.51 -7.40 10.02
N GLN A 181 -11.44 -8.49 10.77
CA GLN A 181 -12.59 -9.36 11.03
C GLN A 181 -13.69 -8.63 11.82
N ALA A 182 -13.34 -7.79 12.78
CA ALA A 182 -14.31 -7.00 13.53
C ALA A 182 -15.04 -5.99 12.62
N LEU A 183 -14.34 -5.35 11.67
CA LEU A 183 -14.97 -4.47 10.69
C LEU A 183 -15.84 -5.26 9.70
N LEU A 184 -15.38 -6.39 9.20
CA LEU A 184 -16.14 -7.29 8.31
C LEU A 184 -17.45 -7.74 8.96
N ALA A 185 -17.39 -8.09 10.25
CA ALA A 185 -18.55 -8.52 11.03
C ALA A 185 -19.45 -7.36 11.54
N ASN A 186 -19.17 -6.11 11.14
CA ASN A 186 -19.86 -4.91 11.60
C ASN A 186 -19.87 -4.72 13.15
N LYS A 187 -18.88 -5.30 13.86
CA LYS A 187 -18.69 -5.12 15.31
C LYS A 187 -18.09 -3.76 15.66
N ILE A 188 -17.43 -3.12 14.72
CA ILE A 188 -16.88 -1.78 14.83
C ILE A 188 -17.45 -0.88 13.75
N LYS A 189 -17.58 0.41 14.06
CA LYS A 189 -18.13 1.41 13.13
C LYS A 189 -17.08 1.91 12.16
N VAL A 190 -15.85 2.13 12.64
CA VAL A 190 -14.78 2.77 11.88
C VAL A 190 -13.44 2.10 12.14
N LEU A 191 -12.69 1.80 11.07
CA LEU A 191 -11.24 1.70 11.14
C LEU A 191 -10.61 3.03 10.73
N VAL A 192 -9.79 3.59 11.60
CA VAL A 192 -8.96 4.76 11.28
C VAL A 192 -7.59 4.26 10.86
N ALA A 193 -7.31 4.29 9.57
CA ALA A 193 -6.22 3.54 8.98
C ALA A 193 -5.18 4.43 8.27
N THR A 194 -3.93 4.03 8.34
CA THR A 194 -2.93 4.49 7.38
C THR A 194 -3.04 3.66 6.08
N THR A 195 -2.15 3.89 5.12
CA THR A 195 -2.03 3.05 3.91
C THR A 195 -1.72 1.58 4.20
N ALA A 196 -1.48 1.21 5.46
CA ALA A 196 -1.33 -0.19 5.89
C ALA A 196 -2.62 -1.02 5.66
N LEU A 197 -3.81 -0.39 5.74
CA LEU A 197 -5.06 -1.00 5.24
C LEU A 197 -5.09 -0.84 3.71
N GLY A 198 -4.20 -1.57 3.08
CA GLY A 198 -3.94 -1.51 1.67
C GLY A 198 -4.76 -2.50 0.85
N MET A 199 -4.25 -2.83 -0.35
CA MET A 199 -4.87 -3.81 -1.25
C MET A 199 -5.16 -5.12 -0.51
N GLY A 200 -6.23 -5.81 -0.90
CA GLY A 200 -6.61 -7.11 -0.33
C GLY A 200 -7.70 -7.08 0.73
N PHE A 201 -7.97 -5.95 1.38
CA PHE A 201 -9.14 -5.85 2.25
C PHE A 201 -10.39 -5.56 1.40
N ASP A 202 -11.36 -6.44 1.48
CA ASP A 202 -12.65 -6.34 0.78
C ASP A 202 -13.81 -6.50 1.75
N LYS A 203 -14.64 -5.44 1.85
CA LYS A 203 -15.89 -5.44 2.59
C LYS A 203 -17.00 -4.98 1.66
N PRO A 204 -17.87 -5.90 1.21
CA PRO A 204 -18.90 -5.61 0.21
C PRO A 204 -19.87 -4.48 0.61
N ASP A 205 -20.23 -4.40 1.89
CA ASP A 205 -21.18 -3.44 2.44
C ASP A 205 -20.54 -2.22 3.11
N LEU A 206 -19.30 -1.84 2.71
CA LEU A 206 -18.63 -0.65 3.22
C LEU A 206 -19.35 0.62 2.75
N GLY A 207 -19.89 1.39 3.70
CA GLY A 207 -20.76 2.53 3.38
C GLY A 207 -20.04 3.85 3.15
N PHE A 208 -18.85 4.02 3.72
CA PHE A 208 -18.08 5.25 3.53
C PHE A 208 -16.58 5.03 3.60
N VAL A 209 -15.86 5.88 2.88
CA VAL A 209 -14.41 6.10 3.02
C VAL A 209 -14.16 7.59 3.14
N ILE A 210 -13.53 8.00 4.22
CA ILE A 210 -13.17 9.40 4.46
C ILE A 210 -11.65 9.51 4.50
N HIS A 211 -11.09 10.46 3.77
CA HIS A 211 -9.69 10.86 3.93
C HIS A 211 -9.63 12.04 4.89
N TYR A 212 -9.04 11.85 6.05
CA TYR A 212 -8.87 12.89 7.07
C TYR A 212 -7.87 13.96 6.63
N GLN A 213 -6.94 13.57 5.78
CA GLN A 213 -5.91 14.39 5.17
C GLN A 213 -5.80 14.05 3.68
N MET A 214 -5.27 14.99 2.92
CA MET A 214 -5.08 14.86 1.48
C MET A 214 -4.16 13.67 1.14
N PRO A 215 -4.59 12.72 0.30
CA PRO A 215 -3.73 11.61 -0.13
C PRO A 215 -2.60 12.09 -1.05
N GLY A 216 -1.57 11.26 -1.24
CA GLY A 216 -0.41 11.62 -2.04
C GLY A 216 -0.61 11.58 -3.55
N SER A 217 -1.67 10.92 -4.04
CA SER A 217 -1.98 10.80 -5.47
C SER A 217 -3.45 10.48 -5.72
N ILE A 218 -3.93 10.83 -6.91
CA ILE A 218 -5.28 10.47 -7.40
C ILE A 218 -5.45 8.95 -7.53
N VAL A 219 -4.42 8.25 -7.97
CA VAL A 219 -4.43 6.78 -8.06
C VAL A 219 -4.67 6.16 -6.68
N GLY A 220 -3.90 6.57 -5.67
CA GLY A 220 -4.06 6.11 -4.30
C GLY A 220 -5.43 6.47 -3.71
N TYR A 221 -5.90 7.68 -3.96
CA TYR A 221 -7.22 8.11 -3.56
C TYR A 221 -8.32 7.22 -4.14
N TYR A 222 -8.31 7.02 -5.46
CA TYR A 222 -9.32 6.20 -6.16
C TYR A 222 -9.31 4.75 -5.66
N GLN A 223 -8.14 4.15 -5.46
CA GLN A 223 -8.01 2.79 -4.92
C GLN A 223 -8.59 2.66 -3.51
N GLN A 224 -8.51 3.71 -2.70
CA GLN A 224 -9.02 3.73 -1.33
C GLN A 224 -10.53 4.00 -1.28
N VAL A 225 -11.03 5.02 -1.96
CA VAL A 225 -12.49 5.30 -2.00
C VAL A 225 -13.26 4.20 -2.74
N GLY A 226 -12.64 3.55 -3.73
CA GLY A 226 -13.20 2.43 -4.46
C GLY A 226 -13.43 1.15 -3.62
N ARG A 227 -13.10 1.17 -2.32
CA ARG A 227 -13.49 0.09 -1.39
C ARG A 227 -14.94 0.19 -0.97
N ALA A 228 -15.52 1.41 -0.94
CA ALA A 228 -16.91 1.63 -0.61
C ALA A 228 -17.84 1.34 -1.80
N GLY A 229 -19.08 0.99 -1.51
CA GLY A 229 -20.14 0.86 -2.52
C GLY A 229 -20.02 -0.34 -3.45
N ARG A 230 -19.40 -1.46 -3.01
CA ARG A 230 -19.22 -2.64 -3.88
C ARG A 230 -20.49 -3.46 -4.06
N ALA A 231 -21.23 -3.68 -2.98
CA ALA A 231 -22.45 -4.48 -2.99
C ALA A 231 -23.58 -3.79 -2.20
N ILE A 232 -23.64 -2.47 -2.25
CA ILE A 232 -24.68 -1.63 -1.70
C ILE A 232 -25.01 -0.51 -2.68
N ASP A 233 -26.25 -0.03 -2.63
CA ASP A 233 -26.77 0.95 -3.60
C ASP A 233 -26.23 2.36 -3.39
N SER A 234 -25.72 2.67 -2.19
CA SER A 234 -25.21 4.00 -1.87
C SER A 234 -24.05 3.95 -0.89
N ALA A 235 -22.96 4.61 -1.25
CA ALA A 235 -21.80 4.84 -0.43
C ALA A 235 -21.22 6.22 -0.70
N VAL A 236 -20.38 6.73 0.21
CA VAL A 236 -19.74 8.03 0.07
C VAL A 236 -18.22 7.96 0.21
N GLY A 237 -17.52 8.72 -0.63
CA GLY A 237 -16.10 8.99 -0.52
C GLY A 237 -15.89 10.49 -0.25
N ILE A 238 -15.32 10.84 0.90
CA ILE A 238 -15.13 12.24 1.29
C ILE A 238 -13.66 12.50 1.55
N LEU A 239 -13.13 13.54 0.92
CA LEU A 239 -11.78 14.01 1.15
C LEU A 239 -11.83 15.28 2.00
N LEU A 240 -11.26 15.23 3.20
CA LEU A 240 -11.01 16.42 4.02
C LEU A 240 -9.60 16.91 3.70
N CYS A 241 -9.43 18.23 3.59
CA CYS A 241 -8.14 18.87 3.37
C CYS A 241 -7.80 19.77 4.55
N GLY A 242 -6.65 19.54 5.16
CA GLY A 242 -6.12 20.29 6.29
C GLY A 242 -5.05 21.30 5.89
N GLY A 243 -4.81 22.28 6.74
CA GLY A 243 -3.75 23.27 6.54
C GLY A 243 -2.34 22.66 6.59
N GLU A 244 -2.15 21.61 7.38
CA GLU A 244 -0.88 20.90 7.57
C GLU A 244 -0.53 19.90 6.47
N ASP A 245 -1.48 19.49 5.63
CA ASP A 245 -1.30 18.40 4.66
C ASP A 245 -0.10 18.61 3.72
N ARG A 246 0.08 19.85 3.23
CA ARG A 246 1.23 20.20 2.37
C ARG A 246 2.57 20.03 3.08
N ALA A 247 2.63 20.38 4.37
CA ALA A 247 3.85 20.23 5.17
C ALA A 247 4.19 18.76 5.39
N ILE A 248 3.18 17.93 5.66
CA ILE A 248 3.34 16.46 5.80
C ILE A 248 3.85 15.85 4.48
N HIS A 249 3.24 16.22 3.34
CA HIS A 249 3.69 15.72 2.04
C HIS A 249 5.09 16.22 1.65
N LYS A 250 5.42 17.48 2.00
CA LYS A 250 6.78 18.01 1.83
C LYS A 250 7.78 17.16 2.61
N PHE A 251 7.50 16.89 3.89
CA PHE A 251 8.33 16.04 4.73
C PHE A 251 8.48 14.62 4.14
N PHE A 252 7.42 14.00 3.67
CA PHE A 252 7.49 12.68 3.04
C PHE A 252 8.33 12.67 1.77
N ARG A 253 8.25 13.71 0.95
CA ARG A 253 9.10 13.85 -0.25
C ARG A 253 10.57 14.03 0.13
N GLU A 254 10.88 14.98 0.99
CA GLU A 254 12.26 15.29 1.41
C GLU A 254 12.91 14.12 2.15
N SER A 255 12.13 13.38 2.92
CA SER A 255 12.59 12.17 3.59
C SER A 255 12.51 10.90 2.72
N ALA A 256 12.05 10.97 1.46
CA ALA A 256 11.87 9.78 0.62
C ALA A 256 13.18 9.07 0.29
N PHE A 257 14.25 9.83 0.10
CA PHE A 257 15.59 9.31 -0.16
C PHE A 257 16.52 9.63 1.02
N PRO A 258 17.46 8.75 1.34
CA PRO A 258 18.51 9.05 2.30
C PRO A 258 19.36 10.22 1.80
N ALA A 259 19.81 11.09 2.70
CA ALA A 259 20.77 12.13 2.33
C ALA A 259 22.10 11.48 1.93
N GLU A 260 22.77 12.07 0.95
CA GLU A 260 24.05 11.54 0.43
C GLU A 260 25.11 11.43 1.54
N ALA A 261 25.16 12.40 2.46
CA ALA A 261 26.05 12.35 3.63
C ALA A 261 25.78 11.10 4.51
N GLN A 262 24.51 10.71 4.69
CA GLN A 262 24.15 9.51 5.46
C GLN A 262 24.62 8.23 4.75
N ILE A 263 24.51 8.18 3.43
CA ILE A 263 24.98 7.05 2.63
C ILE A 263 26.51 6.93 2.74
N HIS A 264 27.23 8.03 2.58
CA HIS A 264 28.69 8.05 2.72
C HIS A 264 29.15 7.64 4.13
N GLU A 265 28.47 8.10 5.19
CA GLU A 265 28.76 7.70 6.56
C GLU A 265 28.64 6.19 6.74
N ILE A 266 27.56 5.57 6.25
CA ILE A 266 27.33 4.12 6.28
C ILE A 266 28.42 3.38 5.50
N LEU A 267 28.72 3.82 4.27
CA LEU A 267 29.70 3.18 3.41
C LEU A 267 31.11 3.25 4.01
N ASN A 268 31.49 4.35 4.66
CA ASN A 268 32.77 4.51 5.36
C ASN A 268 32.87 3.52 6.52
N VAL A 269 31.84 3.46 7.38
CA VAL A 269 31.81 2.51 8.49
C VAL A 269 31.88 1.05 8.03
N LEU A 270 31.20 0.71 6.93
CA LEU A 270 31.29 -0.63 6.35
C LEU A 270 32.66 -0.92 5.71
N SER A 271 33.38 0.10 5.23
CA SER A 271 34.74 -0.07 4.66
C SER A 271 35.79 -0.37 5.74
N GLU A 272 35.57 0.10 6.97
CA GLU A 272 36.47 -0.08 8.09
C GLU A 272 36.23 -1.38 8.87
N ASN A 273 35.17 -2.15 8.51
CA ASN A 273 34.75 -3.33 9.24
C ASN A 273 34.44 -4.50 8.28
N ASP A 274 34.81 -5.71 8.68
CA ASP A 274 34.52 -6.94 7.92
C ASP A 274 33.08 -7.43 8.15
N GLY A 275 32.12 -6.53 7.91
CA GLY A 275 30.68 -6.78 8.02
C GLY A 275 30.09 -6.38 9.38
N LEU A 276 28.91 -5.77 9.32
CA LEU A 276 28.18 -5.27 10.50
C LEU A 276 26.69 -5.62 10.42
N THR A 277 26.07 -5.83 11.58
CA THR A 277 24.62 -5.83 11.69
C THR A 277 24.08 -4.40 11.62
N LEU A 278 22.77 -4.21 11.36
CA LEU A 278 22.12 -2.89 11.43
C LEU A 278 22.41 -2.15 12.74
N ARG A 279 22.33 -2.86 13.87
CA ARG A 279 22.67 -2.29 15.19
C ARG A 279 24.16 -1.97 15.31
N GLY A 280 25.02 -2.78 14.70
CA GLY A 280 26.47 -2.52 14.66
C GLY A 280 26.80 -1.24 13.88
N ILE A 281 26.07 -0.93 12.82
CA ILE A 281 26.17 0.34 12.08
C ILE A 281 25.62 1.50 12.92
N GLU A 282 24.45 1.33 13.55
CA GLU A 282 23.82 2.35 14.40
C GLU A 282 24.74 2.80 15.55
N GLN A 283 25.47 1.87 16.16
CA GLN A 283 26.43 2.19 17.23
C GLN A 283 27.68 2.96 16.77
N ARG A 284 27.95 3.02 15.46
CA ARG A 284 29.14 3.64 14.85
C ARG A 284 28.82 4.88 14.00
N THR A 285 27.54 5.22 13.90
CA THR A 285 27.05 6.38 13.15
C THR A 285 26.15 7.22 14.03
N ASN A 286 25.87 8.45 13.62
CA ASN A 286 24.84 9.31 14.23
C ASN A 286 23.45 9.09 13.60
N LEU A 287 23.22 7.93 12.99
CA LEU A 287 22.01 7.61 12.26
C LEU A 287 21.10 6.70 13.08
N ARG A 288 19.79 6.93 12.97
CA ARG A 288 18.80 6.05 13.57
C ARG A 288 18.61 4.79 12.73
N TYR A 289 18.22 3.69 13.36
CA TYR A 289 17.97 2.40 12.73
C TYR A 289 17.19 2.49 11.39
N GLY A 290 16.07 3.22 11.37
CA GLY A 290 15.25 3.38 10.15
C GLY A 290 15.93 4.15 9.01
N GLN A 291 16.85 5.08 9.33
CA GLN A 291 17.65 5.80 8.32
C GLN A 291 18.68 4.86 7.69
N ILE A 292 19.33 4.04 8.50
CA ILE A 292 20.31 3.03 8.07
C ILE A 292 19.62 1.98 7.18
N GLU A 293 18.50 1.43 7.65
CA GLU A 293 17.73 0.44 6.90
C GLU A 293 17.31 0.97 5.52
N LYS A 294 16.85 2.22 5.48
CA LYS A 294 16.45 2.88 4.24
C LYS A 294 17.61 3.08 3.28
N ALA A 295 18.75 3.53 3.79
CA ALA A 295 19.95 3.71 2.98
C ALA A 295 20.46 2.37 2.43
N LEU A 296 20.52 1.34 3.25
CA LEU A 296 20.92 0.00 2.81
C LEU A 296 19.98 -0.60 1.76
N LYS A 297 18.67 -0.40 1.89
CA LYS A 297 17.68 -0.81 0.88
C LYS A 297 17.91 -0.11 -0.47
N LEU A 298 18.23 1.18 -0.44
CA LEU A 298 18.59 1.92 -1.65
C LEU A 298 19.86 1.35 -2.28
N LEU A 299 20.92 1.17 -1.49
CA LEU A 299 22.21 0.68 -1.97
C LEU A 299 22.13 -0.75 -2.55
N VAL A 300 21.34 -1.63 -1.98
CA VAL A 300 21.11 -3.00 -2.52
C VAL A 300 20.40 -2.98 -3.86
N ALA A 301 19.52 -1.99 -4.07
CA ALA A 301 18.79 -1.86 -5.33
C ALA A 301 19.64 -1.31 -6.49
N GLU A 302 20.85 -0.81 -6.22
CA GLU A 302 21.79 -0.38 -7.26
C GLU A 302 22.40 -1.59 -7.98
N ASN A 303 22.69 -1.44 -9.28
CA ASN A 303 23.30 -2.49 -10.07
C ASN A 303 24.51 -1.93 -10.88
N PRO A 304 25.76 -2.30 -10.52
CA PRO A 304 26.14 -3.21 -9.43
C PRO A 304 25.99 -2.58 -8.04
N SER A 305 25.62 -3.41 -7.05
CA SER A 305 25.38 -2.95 -5.68
C SER A 305 26.67 -2.63 -4.92
N PRO A 306 26.76 -1.47 -4.25
CA PRO A 306 27.91 -1.11 -3.42
C PRO A 306 27.92 -1.80 -2.04
N VAL A 307 26.89 -2.54 -1.68
CA VAL A 307 26.81 -3.32 -0.43
C VAL A 307 26.20 -4.69 -0.68
N VAL A 308 26.52 -5.65 0.17
CA VAL A 308 25.95 -7.00 0.12
C VAL A 308 25.54 -7.44 1.53
N TYR A 309 24.44 -8.19 1.60
CA TYR A 309 23.97 -8.80 2.84
C TYR A 309 24.21 -10.30 2.80
N THR A 310 25.20 -10.77 3.53
CA THR A 310 25.59 -12.17 3.61
C THR A 310 25.85 -12.56 5.06
N GLU A 311 25.49 -13.79 5.46
CA GLU A 311 25.71 -14.32 6.82
C GLU A 311 25.14 -13.41 7.93
N LYS A 312 24.01 -12.75 7.66
CA LYS A 312 23.34 -11.78 8.55
C LYS A 312 24.13 -10.49 8.81
N LEU A 313 25.15 -10.22 7.97
CA LEU A 313 25.99 -9.02 8.05
C LEU A 313 25.92 -8.23 6.74
N TRP A 314 25.98 -6.92 6.86
CA TRP A 314 26.18 -5.98 5.77
C TRP A 314 27.65 -5.76 5.53
N ARG A 315 28.09 -5.93 4.28
CA ARG A 315 29.48 -5.73 3.87
C ARG A 315 29.57 -4.73 2.74
N ARG A 316 30.67 -3.99 2.72
CA ARG A 316 31.03 -3.13 1.59
C ARG A 316 31.53 -3.98 0.44
N THR A 317 31.14 -3.66 -0.80
CA THR A 317 31.73 -4.21 -2.03
C THR A 317 32.79 -3.26 -2.59
N ILE A 318 33.48 -3.68 -3.64
CA ILE A 318 34.46 -2.83 -4.35
C ILE A 318 33.79 -1.74 -5.21
N VAL A 319 32.48 -1.79 -5.36
CA VAL A 319 31.71 -0.87 -6.20
C VAL A 319 31.62 0.50 -5.55
N SER A 320 32.01 1.55 -6.28
CA SER A 320 31.83 2.92 -5.84
C SER A 320 30.35 3.31 -5.93
N PHE A 321 29.86 4.06 -4.95
CA PHE A 321 28.53 4.63 -4.99
C PHE A 321 28.55 5.96 -5.71
N SER A 322 27.67 6.14 -6.69
CA SER A 322 27.39 7.40 -7.34
C SER A 322 25.86 7.55 -7.41
N PRO A 323 25.27 8.54 -6.72
CA PRO A 323 23.82 8.72 -6.72
C PRO A 323 23.31 9.10 -8.11
N ASP A 324 22.26 8.45 -8.55
CA ASP A 324 21.51 8.82 -9.75
C ASP A 324 20.60 10.01 -9.45
N HIS A 325 21.16 11.21 -9.50
CA HIS A 325 20.42 12.46 -9.22
C HIS A 325 19.29 12.70 -10.23
N GLU A 326 19.43 12.28 -11.47
CA GLU A 326 18.40 12.46 -12.50
C GLU A 326 17.18 11.62 -12.15
N ARG A 327 17.37 10.35 -11.81
CA ARG A 327 16.33 9.44 -11.37
C ARG A 327 15.65 9.92 -10.08
N ILE A 328 16.43 10.34 -9.09
CA ILE A 328 15.90 10.87 -7.83
C ILE A 328 15.05 12.13 -8.09
N ASN A 329 15.55 13.08 -8.88
CA ASN A 329 14.83 14.31 -9.22
C ASN A 329 13.57 14.01 -10.03
N HIS A 330 13.62 13.06 -10.96
CA HIS A 330 12.44 12.63 -11.72
C HIS A 330 11.34 12.10 -10.79
N LEU A 331 11.68 11.20 -9.88
CA LEU A 331 10.73 10.63 -8.90
C LEU A 331 10.17 11.69 -7.94
N MET A 332 10.99 12.64 -7.51
CA MET A 332 10.57 13.77 -6.68
C MET A 332 9.57 14.68 -7.39
N ASN A 333 9.86 15.01 -8.65
CA ASN A 333 8.97 15.83 -9.49
C ASN A 333 7.66 15.12 -9.79
N GLN A 334 7.71 13.82 -10.07
CA GLN A 334 6.51 13.01 -10.27
C GLN A 334 5.59 13.07 -9.04
N ARG A 335 6.10 12.83 -7.83
CA ARG A 335 5.31 12.93 -6.60
C ARG A 335 4.74 14.33 -6.36
N LYS A 336 5.46 15.36 -6.79
CA LYS A 336 4.96 16.74 -6.72
C LYS A 336 3.79 16.96 -7.67
N ASN A 337 3.86 16.43 -8.89
CA ASN A 337 2.79 16.52 -9.86
C ASN A 337 1.56 15.72 -9.42
N GLU A 338 1.74 14.50 -8.91
CA GLU A 338 0.68 13.68 -8.34
C GLU A 338 -0.08 14.40 -7.21
N LEU A 339 0.63 15.13 -6.35
CA LEU A 339 0.01 15.94 -5.30
C LEU A 339 -0.77 17.13 -5.88
N ALA A 340 -0.24 17.80 -6.91
CA ALA A 340 -0.93 18.90 -7.59
C ALA A 340 -2.25 18.44 -8.26
N ASP A 341 -2.29 17.20 -8.76
CA ASP A 341 -3.53 16.60 -9.29
C ASP A 341 -4.57 16.43 -8.18
N VAL A 342 -4.17 16.02 -6.97
CA VAL A 342 -5.08 15.93 -5.82
C VAL A 342 -5.58 17.32 -5.40
N GLU A 343 -4.73 18.35 -5.39
CA GLU A 343 -5.13 19.73 -5.12
C GLU A 343 -6.13 20.23 -6.17
N SER A 344 -5.94 19.87 -7.43
CA SER A 344 -6.86 20.18 -8.53
C SER A 344 -8.21 19.47 -8.34
N TYR A 345 -8.19 18.21 -7.89
CA TYR A 345 -9.40 17.47 -7.54
C TYR A 345 -10.19 18.14 -6.41
N ILE A 346 -9.51 18.64 -5.37
CA ILE A 346 -10.18 19.32 -4.25
C ILE A 346 -10.89 20.57 -4.72
N THR A 347 -10.27 21.36 -5.59
CA THR A 347 -10.74 22.70 -6.00
C THR A 347 -11.66 22.68 -7.22
N THR A 348 -11.74 21.55 -7.95
CA THR A 348 -12.58 21.48 -9.15
C THR A 348 -14.07 21.67 -8.85
N LYS A 349 -14.78 22.34 -9.76
CA LYS A 349 -16.24 22.51 -9.75
C LYS A 349 -16.96 21.45 -10.58
N GLU A 350 -16.25 20.65 -11.36
CA GLU A 350 -16.83 19.55 -12.12
C GLU A 350 -17.22 18.38 -11.20
N CYS A 351 -17.99 17.43 -11.74
CA CYS A 351 -18.29 16.18 -11.04
C CYS A 351 -16.99 15.47 -10.62
N LYS A 352 -16.84 15.18 -9.34
CA LYS A 352 -15.65 14.55 -8.77
C LYS A 352 -15.32 13.21 -9.42
N MET A 353 -16.33 12.40 -9.75
CA MET A 353 -16.12 11.13 -10.45
C MET A 353 -15.63 11.37 -11.90
N GLN A 354 -16.15 12.37 -12.59
CA GLN A 354 -15.69 12.71 -13.94
C GLN A 354 -14.24 13.19 -13.94
N PHE A 355 -13.85 13.97 -12.95
CA PHE A 355 -12.44 14.35 -12.75
C PHE A 355 -11.55 13.12 -12.61
N LEU A 356 -11.92 12.14 -11.74
CA LEU A 356 -11.15 10.92 -11.53
C LEU A 356 -11.04 10.09 -12.80
N ARG A 357 -12.12 9.91 -13.55
CA ARG A 357 -12.11 9.18 -14.83
C ARG A 357 -11.09 9.77 -15.80
N ARG A 358 -11.11 11.10 -15.96
CA ARG A 358 -10.16 11.81 -16.82
C ARG A 358 -8.71 11.70 -16.30
N ALA A 359 -8.48 11.91 -15.00
CA ALA A 359 -7.16 11.85 -14.39
C ALA A 359 -6.55 10.44 -14.40
N LEU A 360 -7.38 9.41 -14.55
CA LEU A 360 -6.97 8.00 -14.66
C LEU A 360 -7.00 7.47 -16.10
N ASP A 361 -7.08 8.37 -17.08
CA ASP A 361 -7.07 8.06 -18.52
C ASP A 361 -8.18 7.08 -18.95
N GLU A 362 -9.36 7.15 -18.31
CA GLU A 362 -10.51 6.41 -18.81
C GLU A 362 -10.93 6.93 -20.18
N PRO A 363 -11.06 6.07 -21.20
CA PRO A 363 -11.53 6.48 -22.50
C PRO A 363 -12.93 7.11 -22.41
N SER A 364 -13.15 8.22 -23.12
CA SER A 364 -14.43 8.91 -23.20
C SER A 364 -15.50 8.07 -23.89
#